data_474da53c1abe950c5d0415c0a3a1cb0b
#
_entry.id   474da53c1abe950c5d0415c0a3a1cb0b
#
_cell.length_a   1.000
_cell.length_b   1.000
_cell.length_c   1.000
_cell.angle_alpha   90.00
_cell.angle_beta   90.00
_cell.angle_gamma   90.00
#
_symmetry.space_group_name_H-M   'P 1'
#
loop_
_entity.id
_entity.type
_entity.pdbx_description
1 polymer ?
#
loop_
_entity_poly.entity_id
_entity_poly.type
_entity_poly.pdbx_seq_one_letter_code
_entity_poly.pdbx_strand_id
1 'polypeptide(L)'
;MKYRYLIIGGKEIINPKEIDKVLISNGFYWLVDAEFEEAEIEIENNTVIWKGGIWLYGTWNYGIWQNGEFRSGKWLNGIFEGGEFLNGTWESGIFKDGNLNDNVKVNVINKK
;
A
#
# COMPACT_ATOMS: atom_id res chain seq x y z
N MET A 1 1.45 -14.16 -7.99
CA MET A 1 0.86 -14.36 -6.68
C MET A 1 0.57 -13.02 -6.05
N LYS A 2 -0.49 -12.99 -5.26
CA LYS A 2 -0.87 -11.74 -4.61
C LYS A 2 0.16 -11.32 -3.57
N TYR A 3 0.55 -12.25 -2.70
CA TYR A 3 1.49 -11.95 -1.61
C TYR A 3 2.81 -12.65 -1.83
N ARG A 4 3.89 -11.95 -1.61
CA ARG A 4 5.18 -12.59 -1.46
C ARG A 4 5.37 -13.03 -0.02
N TYR A 5 5.02 -12.17 0.93
CA TYR A 5 5.03 -12.51 2.35
C TYR A 5 4.35 -11.42 3.17
N LEU A 6 4.04 -11.78 4.41
CA LEU A 6 3.62 -10.84 5.43
C LEU A 6 4.48 -11.08 6.66
N ILE A 7 5.05 -10.02 7.20
CA ILE A 7 5.79 -10.10 8.46
C ILE A 7 4.97 -9.37 9.52
N ILE A 8 4.69 -10.07 10.62
CA ILE A 8 3.98 -9.47 11.73
C ILE A 8 4.50 -10.09 13.01
N GLY A 9 4.85 -9.24 14.00
CA GLY A 9 5.41 -9.72 15.25
C GLY A 9 6.69 -10.51 15.06
N GLY A 10 7.50 -10.13 14.06
CA GLY A 10 8.73 -10.82 13.77
C GLY A 10 8.57 -12.16 13.10
N LYS A 11 7.35 -12.50 12.70
CA LYS A 11 7.06 -13.79 12.10
C LYS A 11 6.69 -13.62 10.64
N GLU A 12 7.27 -14.44 9.79
CA GLU A 12 6.99 -14.38 8.35
C GLU A 12 5.91 -15.40 7.99
N ILE A 13 4.89 -14.95 7.29
CA ILE A 13 3.78 -15.77 6.84
C ILE A 13 3.76 -15.73 5.32
N ILE A 14 3.66 -16.91 4.70
CA ILE A 14 3.70 -17.02 3.25
C ILE A 14 2.37 -17.50 2.69
N ASN A 15 1.63 -18.30 3.44
CA ASN A 15 0.37 -18.86 2.97
C ASN A 15 -0.65 -17.76 2.73
N PRO A 16 -1.20 -17.65 1.49
CA PRO A 16 -2.08 -16.51 1.18
C PRO A 16 -3.34 -16.47 2.03
N LYS A 17 -3.94 -17.63 2.32
CA LYS A 17 -5.16 -17.65 3.14
C LYS A 17 -4.88 -17.22 4.56
N GLU A 18 -3.74 -17.61 5.07
CA GLU A 18 -3.35 -17.21 6.42
C GLU A 18 -3.06 -15.72 6.47
N ILE A 19 -2.42 -15.19 5.43
CA ILE A 19 -2.16 -13.75 5.35
C ILE A 19 -3.48 -12.99 5.36
N ASP A 20 -4.45 -13.43 4.55
CA ASP A 20 -5.76 -12.78 4.52
C ASP A 20 -6.39 -12.76 5.90
N LYS A 21 -6.34 -13.88 6.61
CA LYS A 21 -6.94 -13.97 7.96
C LYS A 21 -6.27 -13.01 8.93
N VAL A 22 -4.94 -12.94 8.89
CA VAL A 22 -4.20 -12.07 9.78
C VAL A 22 -4.50 -10.61 9.48
N LEU A 23 -4.53 -10.25 8.20
CA LEU A 23 -4.83 -8.88 7.81
C LEU A 23 -6.22 -8.48 8.26
N ILE A 24 -7.21 -9.34 8.02
CA ILE A 24 -8.59 -9.05 8.41
C ILE A 24 -8.71 -8.90 9.93
N SER A 25 -8.09 -9.82 10.67
CA SER A 25 -8.22 -9.79 12.13
C SER A 25 -7.53 -8.59 12.76
N ASN A 26 -6.63 -7.95 12.02
CA ASN A 26 -5.96 -6.75 12.50
C ASN A 26 -6.55 -5.46 11.91
N GLY A 27 -7.67 -5.58 11.21
CA GLY A 27 -8.38 -4.41 10.69
C GLY A 27 -7.90 -3.92 9.34
N PHE A 28 -7.08 -4.70 8.64
CA PHE A 28 -6.56 -4.30 7.35
C PHE A 28 -7.29 -4.98 6.20
N TYR A 29 -8.63 -5.06 6.31
CA TYR A 29 -9.45 -5.69 5.28
C TYR A 29 -9.30 -4.98 3.94
N TRP A 30 -8.98 -3.70 3.95
CA TRP A 30 -8.83 -2.94 2.72
C TRP A 30 -7.65 -3.45 1.87
N LEU A 31 -6.66 -4.05 2.50
CA LEU A 31 -5.60 -4.72 1.75
C LEU A 31 -6.12 -5.98 1.07
N VAL A 32 -6.90 -6.76 1.81
CA VAL A 32 -7.44 -8.00 1.25
C VAL A 32 -8.37 -7.71 0.07
N ASP A 33 -9.11 -6.62 0.14
CA ASP A 33 -10.03 -6.24 -0.91
C ASP A 33 -9.34 -5.69 -2.16
N ALA A 34 -8.10 -5.23 -2.03
CA ALA A 34 -7.37 -4.66 -3.16
C ALA A 34 -6.79 -5.75 -4.04
N GLU A 35 -6.38 -5.35 -5.23
CA GLU A 35 -5.70 -6.25 -6.16
C GLU A 35 -4.25 -5.83 -6.30
N PHE A 36 -3.37 -6.77 -6.08
CA PHE A 36 -1.94 -6.50 -6.20
C PHE A 36 -1.18 -7.80 -6.41
N GLU A 37 0.10 -7.68 -6.74
CA GLU A 37 0.95 -8.81 -7.04
C GLU A 37 2.27 -8.68 -6.32
N GLU A 38 2.77 -9.80 -5.85
CA GLU A 38 4.10 -9.92 -5.23
C GLU A 38 4.30 -8.95 -4.09
N ALA A 39 3.28 -8.79 -3.27
CA ALA A 39 3.32 -7.82 -2.18
C ALA A 39 4.23 -8.28 -1.06
N GLU A 40 5.10 -7.37 -0.65
CA GLU A 40 5.97 -7.56 0.50
C GLU A 40 5.49 -6.61 1.58
N ILE A 41 4.83 -7.17 2.61
CA ILE A 41 4.12 -6.38 3.60
C ILE A 41 4.64 -6.69 4.99
N GLU A 42 4.80 -5.65 5.78
CA GLU A 42 5.10 -5.81 7.20
C GLU A 42 4.11 -4.99 8.01
N ILE A 43 3.63 -5.58 9.11
CA ILE A 43 2.78 -4.87 10.06
C ILE A 43 3.61 -4.64 11.30
N GLU A 44 3.80 -3.38 11.64
CA GLU A 44 4.59 -3.01 12.81
C GLU A 44 3.87 -1.91 13.57
N ASN A 45 3.62 -2.13 14.85
CA ASN A 45 2.91 -1.14 15.68
C ASN A 45 1.60 -0.73 15.03
N ASN A 46 0.87 -1.72 14.53
CA ASN A 46 -0.44 -1.50 13.91
C ASN A 46 -0.37 -0.62 12.65
N THR A 47 0.79 -0.56 12.04
CA THR A 47 1.01 0.22 10.81
C THR A 47 1.39 -0.71 9.68
N VAL A 48 0.74 -0.52 8.54
CA VAL A 48 1.10 -1.27 7.33
C VAL A 48 2.32 -0.64 6.71
N ILE A 49 3.31 -1.47 6.43
CA ILE A 49 4.49 -1.07 5.68
C ILE A 49 4.53 -1.89 4.40
N TRP A 50 4.35 -1.23 3.28
CA TRP A 50 4.42 -1.85 1.96
C TRP A 50 5.85 -1.74 1.48
N LYS A 51 6.54 -2.87 1.45
CA LYS A 51 7.98 -2.86 1.15
C LYS A 51 8.27 -3.06 -0.32
N GLY A 52 7.33 -3.61 -1.07
CA GLY A 52 7.52 -3.80 -2.50
C GLY A 52 6.34 -4.54 -3.10
N GLY A 53 6.32 -4.58 -4.42
CA GLY A 53 5.25 -5.23 -5.15
C GLY A 53 4.50 -4.25 -6.03
N ILE A 54 3.46 -4.77 -6.67
CA ILE A 54 2.69 -4.00 -7.64
C ILE A 54 1.25 -3.89 -7.18
N TRP A 55 0.81 -2.67 -6.91
CA TRP A 55 -0.58 -2.40 -6.56
C TRP A 55 -1.35 -2.13 -7.84
N LEU A 56 -2.28 -3.02 -8.17
CA LEU A 56 -3.01 -2.94 -9.43
C LEU A 56 -4.27 -2.10 -9.32
N TYR A 57 -5.01 -2.26 -8.22
CA TYR A 57 -6.26 -1.53 -8.06
C TYR A 57 -6.78 -1.66 -6.64
N GLY A 58 -7.51 -0.65 -6.20
CA GLY A 58 -8.13 -0.66 -4.90
C GLY A 58 -7.83 0.62 -4.14
N THR A 59 -8.27 0.65 -2.88
CA THR A 59 -8.10 1.83 -2.05
C THR A 59 -7.04 1.58 -1.00
N TRP A 60 -5.98 2.36 -1.03
CA TRP A 60 -4.95 2.36 -0.01
C TRP A 60 -5.38 3.32 1.09
N ASN A 61 -5.68 2.80 2.27
CA ASN A 61 -6.24 3.61 3.34
C ASN A 61 -5.20 4.42 4.10
N TYR A 62 -4.09 3.77 4.52
CA TYR A 62 -3.05 4.47 5.25
C TYR A 62 -1.85 3.54 5.46
N GLY A 63 -0.73 4.12 5.82
CA GLY A 63 0.47 3.36 6.11
C GLY A 63 1.66 3.93 5.38
N ILE A 64 2.72 3.15 5.35
CA ILE A 64 3.97 3.59 4.75
C ILE A 64 4.24 2.76 3.52
N TRP A 65 4.38 3.41 2.39
CA TRP A 65 4.72 2.79 1.11
C TRP A 65 6.18 3.05 0.83
N GLN A 66 7.01 2.02 0.94
CA GLN A 66 8.46 2.20 0.80
C GLN A 66 8.95 2.08 -0.63
N ASN A 67 8.33 1.17 -1.41
CA ASN A 67 8.79 0.96 -2.77
C ASN A 67 7.75 0.18 -3.55
N GLY A 68 7.88 0.16 -4.88
CA GLY A 68 6.99 -0.58 -5.74
C GLY A 68 6.18 0.33 -6.64
N GLU A 69 5.21 -0.26 -7.34
CA GLU A 69 4.40 0.47 -8.30
C GLU A 69 2.95 0.56 -7.84
N PHE A 70 2.42 1.75 -7.76
CA PHE A 70 1.00 1.99 -7.54
C PHE A 70 0.41 2.32 -8.91
N ARG A 71 -0.22 1.32 -9.52
CA ARG A 71 -0.66 1.45 -10.91
C ARG A 71 -2.01 2.11 -11.08
N SER A 72 -2.91 1.90 -10.12
CA SER A 72 -4.24 2.49 -10.23
C SER A 72 -4.96 2.38 -8.90
N GLY A 73 -6.01 3.16 -8.74
CA GLY A 73 -6.82 3.12 -7.55
C GLY A 73 -6.79 4.44 -6.81
N LYS A 74 -7.07 4.35 -5.52
CA LYS A 74 -7.20 5.54 -4.71
C LYS A 74 -6.25 5.48 -3.51
N TRP A 75 -5.47 6.52 -3.33
CA TRP A 75 -4.58 6.68 -2.19
C TRP A 75 -5.22 7.67 -1.23
N LEU A 76 -5.68 7.19 -0.07
CA LEU A 76 -6.38 8.06 0.88
C LEU A 76 -5.44 8.81 1.80
N ASN A 77 -4.41 8.13 2.33
CA ASN A 77 -3.52 8.76 3.29
C ASN A 77 -2.28 7.91 3.48
N GLY A 78 -1.26 8.47 4.10
CA GLY A 78 -0.04 7.76 4.41
C GLY A 78 1.17 8.42 3.83
N ILE A 79 2.30 7.72 3.90
CA ILE A 79 3.58 8.25 3.45
C ILE A 79 4.07 7.42 2.29
N PHE A 80 4.29 8.06 1.15
CA PHE A 80 4.86 7.43 -0.04
C PHE A 80 6.33 7.77 -0.07
N GLU A 81 7.18 6.80 0.26
CA GLU A 81 8.61 7.03 0.42
C GLU A 81 9.42 6.76 -0.83
N GLY A 82 8.90 5.98 -1.76
CA GLY A 82 9.65 5.67 -2.97
C GLY A 82 8.85 4.84 -3.92
N GLY A 83 9.38 4.65 -5.12
CA GLY A 83 8.71 3.88 -6.15
C GLY A 83 7.97 4.75 -7.12
N GLU A 84 6.93 4.18 -7.74
CA GLU A 84 6.22 4.88 -8.80
C GLU A 84 4.73 4.91 -8.54
N PHE A 85 4.15 6.10 -8.61
CA PHE A 85 2.72 6.29 -8.55
C PHE A 85 2.26 6.65 -9.96
N LEU A 86 1.71 5.66 -10.67
CA LEU A 86 1.53 5.77 -12.11
C LEU A 86 0.17 6.33 -12.50
N ASN A 87 -0.88 5.99 -11.74
CA ASN A 87 -2.22 6.44 -12.12
C ASN A 87 -3.11 6.35 -10.89
N GLY A 88 -4.27 6.99 -10.97
CA GLY A 88 -5.24 6.96 -9.90
C GLY A 88 -5.40 8.31 -9.22
N THR A 89 -5.92 8.28 -8.01
CA THR A 89 -6.25 9.50 -7.26
C THR A 89 -5.48 9.57 -5.97
N TRP A 90 -4.85 10.69 -5.72
CA TRP A 90 -4.14 10.98 -4.47
C TRP A 90 -4.99 11.94 -3.65
N GLU A 91 -5.50 11.46 -2.49
CA GLU A 91 -6.38 12.30 -1.68
C GLU A 91 -5.63 13.08 -0.61
N SER A 92 -4.70 12.43 0.07
CA SER A 92 -4.03 13.05 1.21
C SER A 92 -2.76 12.29 1.53
N GLY A 93 -1.93 12.87 2.37
CA GLY A 93 -0.72 12.21 2.83
C GLY A 93 0.53 12.92 2.37
N ILE A 94 1.65 12.26 2.54
CA ILE A 94 2.95 12.84 2.25
C ILE A 94 3.61 12.06 1.11
N PHE A 95 3.95 12.76 0.04
CA PHE A 95 4.75 12.18 -1.03
C PHE A 95 6.19 12.63 -0.81
N LYS A 96 6.98 11.72 -0.26
CA LYS A 96 8.34 12.06 0.15
C LYS A 96 9.33 11.95 -0.99
N ASP A 97 9.21 10.86 -1.78
CA ASP A 97 10.17 10.61 -2.84
C ASP A 97 9.56 9.61 -3.81
N GLY A 98 10.16 9.50 -4.98
CA GLY A 98 9.67 8.62 -6.01
C GLY A 98 9.16 9.40 -7.20
N ASN A 99 8.47 8.70 -8.08
CA ASN A 99 7.93 9.30 -9.30
C ASN A 99 6.42 9.40 -9.22
N LEU A 100 5.91 10.61 -9.36
CA LEU A 100 4.48 10.86 -9.45
C LEU A 100 4.16 11.19 -10.90
N ASN A 101 3.41 10.29 -11.54
CA ASN A 101 3.10 10.45 -12.94
C ASN A 101 2.09 11.59 -13.14
N ASP A 102 2.17 12.26 -14.27
CA ASP A 102 1.29 13.38 -14.57
C ASP A 102 -0.18 12.97 -14.66
N ASN A 103 -0.46 11.69 -14.88
CA ASN A 103 -1.83 11.19 -14.95
C ASN A 103 -2.54 11.16 -13.61
N VAL A 104 -1.78 11.23 -12.52
CA VAL A 104 -2.35 11.09 -11.19
C VAL A 104 -3.17 12.32 -10.86
N LYS A 105 -4.39 12.07 -10.40
CA LYS A 105 -5.27 13.16 -9.98
C LYS A 105 -5.05 13.44 -8.51
N VAL A 106 -4.52 14.62 -8.21
CA VAL A 106 -4.24 15.00 -6.84
C VAL A 106 -5.38 15.88 -6.35
N ASN A 107 -6.11 15.38 -5.36
CA ASN A 107 -7.28 16.09 -4.83
C ASN A 107 -6.95 16.96 -3.64
N VAL A 108 -5.81 16.74 -3.03
CA VAL A 108 -5.43 17.54 -1.89
C VAL A 108 -4.99 18.90 -2.35
N ILE A 109 -5.56 19.91 -1.74
CA ILE A 109 -5.10 21.22 -1.95
C ILE A 109 -4.25 21.58 -0.78
N ASN A 110 -2.98 21.58 -1.01
CA ASN A 110 -2.04 21.83 0.04
C ASN A 110 -1.64 23.26 0.02
N LYS A 111 -2.17 24.00 0.91
CA LYS A 111 -1.82 25.36 0.91
C LYS A 111 -0.72 25.64 1.77
N LYS A 112 -0.44 25.66 1.89
CA LYS A 112 0.33 25.93 2.70
C LYS A 112 0.81 26.40 2.81
#